data_35491effdb0e3190d8ca4225e8275a73
#
_entry.id   35491effdb0e3190d8ca4225e8275a73
#
_cell.length_a   1.000
_cell.length_b   1.000
_cell.length_c   1.000
_cell.angle_alpha   90.00
_cell.angle_beta   90.00
_cell.angle_gamma   90.00
#
_symmetry.space_group_name_H-M   'P 1'
#
loop_
_entity.id
_entity.type
_entity.pdbx_description
1 polymer ?
#
loop_
_entity_poly.entity_id
_entity_poly.type
_entity_poly.pdbx_seq_one_letter_code
_entity_poly.pdbx_strand_id
1 'polypeptide(L)'
;MSGKSFERDSSGSRIGNETELIQTYLAPLAEGMAGAFGLTDDAAFLRPASGSDLVFSSDPIIAGVHFFHDDRPADIAWKALACNASDMAAKGAAPVAYLLTLALPEAPERDWIAAFADGLRAAQSEFGCKLIGGDTDVTPGPLSIGITIIGSVAAGAFIPRGGAKAGDHVFVSGTIGDAALGLALRRDPSQFSTLTDDQRALLLDRYLRPKPRLALAGPVRSYARSALDVSDGLIKDLRRLAGASLGIAVKFDDIPLSPPARAALAANPNVRDSILAGGDDYELLIAVAPENIGKFVTSAGESGIPVYDIGVLESKITTVVVDPSGVPIALRRPGYDHFSR
;
A
#
# COMPACT_ATOMS: atom_id res chain seq x y z
N MET A 1 4.57 -23.70 -54.86
CA MET A 1 3.87 -22.48 -54.44
C MET A 1 4.32 -22.19 -53.01
N SER A 2 5.20 -21.23 -52.86
CA SER A 2 5.93 -20.90 -51.63
C SER A 2 5.02 -20.02 -50.76
N GLY A 3 4.60 -20.53 -49.62
CA GLY A 3 3.93 -19.76 -48.59
C GLY A 3 4.91 -18.82 -47.90
N LYS A 4 4.82 -17.54 -48.17
CA LYS A 4 5.53 -16.52 -47.39
C LYS A 4 4.84 -16.42 -46.01
N SER A 5 5.52 -16.89 -44.98
CA SER A 5 5.19 -16.55 -43.58
C SER A 5 5.41 -15.03 -43.43
N PHE A 6 4.35 -14.33 -43.10
CA PHE A 6 4.45 -12.95 -42.61
C PHE A 6 5.09 -13.01 -41.21
N GLU A 7 6.41 -12.83 -41.16
CA GLU A 7 7.08 -12.38 -39.95
C GLU A 7 6.53 -10.99 -39.64
N ARG A 8 5.80 -10.85 -38.54
CA ARG A 8 5.46 -9.54 -37.98
C ARG A 8 6.78 -8.91 -37.57
N ASP A 9 7.12 -7.80 -38.20
CA ASP A 9 8.23 -6.94 -37.82
C ASP A 9 8.00 -6.43 -36.39
N SER A 10 8.62 -7.10 -35.41
CA SER A 10 8.50 -6.77 -33.97
C SER A 10 9.31 -5.53 -33.59
N SER A 11 10.07 -4.95 -34.51
CA SER A 11 10.94 -3.79 -34.26
C SER A 11 10.20 -2.47 -34.11
N GLY A 12 8.91 -2.39 -34.50
CA GLY A 12 8.07 -1.19 -34.39
C GLY A 12 7.23 -1.09 -33.11
N SER A 13 7.12 -2.17 -32.31
CA SER A 13 6.25 -2.20 -31.10
C SER A 13 6.94 -1.75 -29.83
N ARG A 14 8.27 -1.78 -29.77
CA ARG A 14 9.07 -1.42 -28.58
C ARG A 14 9.55 0.03 -28.63
N ILE A 15 9.88 0.55 -27.46
CA ILE A 15 10.55 1.85 -27.28
C ILE A 15 11.94 1.77 -27.91
N GLY A 16 12.29 2.80 -28.69
CA GLY A 16 13.57 2.85 -29.41
C GLY A 16 14.76 3.25 -28.55
N ASN A 17 14.54 4.05 -27.51
CA ASN A 17 15.57 4.52 -26.58
C ASN A 17 14.96 5.12 -25.31
N GLU A 18 15.80 5.36 -24.31
CA GLU A 18 15.44 5.92 -23.02
C GLU A 18 14.83 7.34 -23.13
N THR A 19 15.39 8.20 -23.96
CA THR A 19 14.87 9.56 -24.16
C THR A 19 13.42 9.54 -24.65
N GLU A 20 13.08 8.64 -25.55
CA GLU A 20 11.70 8.47 -26.01
C GLU A 20 10.79 8.02 -24.87
N LEU A 21 11.23 7.07 -24.04
CA LEU A 21 10.47 6.61 -22.88
C LEU A 21 10.19 7.77 -21.93
N ILE A 22 11.23 8.49 -21.54
CA ILE A 22 11.11 9.61 -20.60
C ILE A 22 10.23 10.72 -21.16
N GLN A 23 10.54 11.23 -22.36
CA GLN A 23 9.86 12.42 -22.89
C GLN A 23 8.42 12.14 -23.31
N THR A 24 8.11 10.94 -23.83
CA THR A 24 6.78 10.64 -24.33
C THR A 24 5.82 10.19 -23.21
N TYR A 25 6.31 9.41 -22.25
CA TYR A 25 5.44 8.73 -21.28
C TYR A 25 5.59 9.25 -19.86
N LEU A 26 6.80 9.62 -19.42
CA LEU A 26 7.04 10.03 -18.03
C LEU A 26 6.99 11.55 -17.85
N ALA A 27 7.56 12.36 -18.75
CA ALA A 27 7.56 13.82 -18.62
C ALA A 27 6.17 14.44 -18.48
N PRO A 28 5.11 13.96 -19.16
CA PRO A 28 3.75 14.45 -18.92
C PRO A 28 3.22 14.24 -17.48
N LEU A 29 3.77 13.29 -16.72
CA LEU A 29 3.42 13.06 -15.32
C LEU A 29 3.98 14.14 -14.38
N ALA A 30 5.03 14.85 -14.83
CA ALA A 30 5.68 15.94 -14.10
C ALA A 30 5.05 17.32 -14.39
N GLU A 31 4.03 17.38 -15.26
CA GLU A 31 3.40 18.65 -15.64
C GLU A 31 2.86 19.41 -14.42
N GLY A 32 3.21 20.70 -14.34
CA GLY A 32 2.87 21.58 -13.22
C GLY A 32 3.87 21.56 -12.06
N MET A 33 4.92 20.73 -12.13
CA MET A 33 6.03 20.71 -11.17
C MET A 33 7.22 21.48 -11.74
N ALA A 34 7.32 22.77 -11.44
CA ALA A 34 8.39 23.63 -11.99
C ALA A 34 9.79 23.11 -11.67
N GLY A 35 9.99 22.52 -10.50
CA GLY A 35 11.28 21.96 -10.08
C GLY A 35 11.65 20.63 -10.72
N ALA A 36 10.76 20.03 -11.52
CA ALA A 36 11.03 18.82 -12.29
C ALA A 36 11.67 19.10 -13.67
N PHE A 37 11.65 20.36 -14.16
CA PHE A 37 12.22 20.79 -15.43
C PHE A 37 11.78 19.94 -16.65
N GLY A 38 10.56 19.35 -16.60
CA GLY A 38 10.09 18.43 -17.64
C GLY A 38 10.91 17.15 -17.76
N LEU A 39 11.60 16.74 -16.71
CA LEU A 39 12.52 15.59 -16.63
C LEU A 39 13.69 15.69 -17.64
N THR A 40 14.24 16.89 -17.82
CA THR A 40 15.38 17.15 -18.74
C THR A 40 16.65 17.58 -18.01
N ASP A 41 16.61 17.72 -16.69
CA ASP A 41 17.75 18.08 -15.85
C ASP A 41 18.21 16.86 -15.03
N ASP A 42 19.48 16.88 -14.59
CA ASP A 42 20.08 15.83 -13.76
C ASP A 42 19.48 15.72 -12.38
N ALA A 43 18.76 16.74 -11.92
CA ALA A 43 18.14 16.79 -10.60
C ALA A 43 16.85 17.60 -10.60
N ALA A 44 15.98 17.31 -9.64
CA ALA A 44 14.80 18.11 -9.34
C ALA A 44 14.96 18.85 -8.02
N PHE A 45 14.22 19.94 -7.84
CA PHE A 45 14.10 20.58 -6.55
C PHE A 45 12.65 20.65 -6.07
N LEU A 46 12.45 20.57 -4.77
CA LEU A 46 11.17 20.78 -4.12
C LEU A 46 11.35 21.88 -3.05
N ARG A 47 10.51 22.92 -3.11
CA ARG A 47 10.49 23.96 -2.08
C ARG A 47 9.36 23.66 -1.10
N PRO A 48 9.66 23.28 0.14
CA PRO A 48 8.63 23.06 1.15
C PRO A 48 7.93 24.38 1.51
N ALA A 49 6.68 24.30 1.94
CA ALA A 49 5.99 25.44 2.52
C ALA A 49 6.72 25.86 3.82
N SER A 50 6.70 27.17 4.14
CA SER A 50 7.26 27.64 5.40
C SER A 50 6.52 27.02 6.59
N GLY A 51 7.24 26.53 7.58
CA GLY A 51 6.67 25.86 8.76
C GLY A 51 6.21 24.42 8.50
N SER A 52 6.76 23.76 7.47
CA SER A 52 6.51 22.35 7.17
C SER A 52 7.77 21.52 7.26
N ASP A 53 7.60 20.26 7.67
CA ASP A 53 8.59 19.20 7.51
C ASP A 53 8.28 18.38 6.26
N LEU A 54 9.32 17.92 5.57
CA LEU A 54 9.20 16.94 4.49
C LEU A 54 9.30 15.53 5.08
N VAL A 55 8.42 14.65 4.61
CA VAL A 55 8.37 13.24 4.99
C VAL A 55 8.70 12.40 3.77
N PHE A 56 9.60 11.42 3.94
CA PHE A 56 10.06 10.54 2.87
C PHE A 56 9.72 9.09 3.21
N SER A 57 9.25 8.34 2.21
CA SER A 57 9.20 6.88 2.25
C SER A 57 9.66 6.32 0.92
N SER A 58 10.19 5.10 0.91
CA SER A 58 10.71 4.47 -0.31
C SER A 58 10.55 2.97 -0.27
N ASP A 59 9.66 2.45 -1.10
CA ASP A 59 9.43 1.02 -1.27
C ASP A 59 9.52 0.61 -2.73
N PRO A 60 10.27 -0.46 -3.05
CA PRO A 60 10.22 -1.09 -4.36
C PRO A 60 9.13 -2.16 -4.42
N ILE A 61 8.54 -2.33 -5.60
CA ILE A 61 7.78 -3.53 -5.95
C ILE A 61 8.49 -4.30 -7.05
N ILE A 62 8.50 -5.63 -6.97
CA ILE A 62 9.28 -6.53 -7.83
C ILE A 62 8.36 -7.60 -8.42
N ALA A 63 8.46 -7.83 -9.72
CA ALA A 63 7.71 -8.87 -10.41
C ALA A 63 8.02 -10.26 -9.85
N GLY A 64 6.99 -11.07 -9.67
CA GLY A 64 7.09 -12.40 -9.05
C GLY A 64 7.18 -12.37 -7.51
N VAL A 65 7.31 -11.18 -6.89
CA VAL A 65 7.29 -10.99 -5.43
C VAL A 65 6.03 -10.23 -5.00
N HIS A 66 5.81 -9.04 -5.54
CA HIS A 66 4.74 -8.12 -5.12
C HIS A 66 3.58 -8.05 -6.12
N PHE A 67 3.83 -8.46 -7.36
CA PHE A 67 2.83 -8.52 -8.44
C PHE A 67 3.20 -9.64 -9.43
N PHE A 68 2.25 -10.09 -10.23
CA PHE A 68 2.46 -11.10 -11.25
C PHE A 68 2.92 -10.48 -12.56
N HIS A 69 3.72 -11.21 -13.34
CA HIS A 69 4.23 -10.73 -14.64
C HIS A 69 3.12 -10.37 -15.64
N ASP A 70 1.96 -10.99 -15.51
CA ASP A 70 0.79 -10.81 -16.34
C ASP A 70 -0.28 -9.90 -15.72
N ASP A 71 0.03 -9.21 -14.62
CA ASP A 71 -0.83 -8.14 -14.09
C ASP A 71 -0.83 -6.96 -15.07
N ARG A 72 -1.96 -6.26 -15.14
CA ARG A 72 -2.08 -5.11 -16.06
C ARG A 72 -1.11 -4.00 -15.67
N PRO A 73 -0.40 -3.39 -16.63
CA PRO A 73 0.59 -2.35 -16.34
C PRO A 73 0.02 -1.18 -15.52
N ALA A 74 -1.24 -0.80 -15.76
CA ALA A 74 -1.90 0.26 -15.00
C ALA A 74 -2.13 -0.12 -13.52
N ASP A 75 -2.41 -1.38 -13.21
CA ASP A 75 -2.59 -1.85 -11.83
C ASP A 75 -1.24 -1.95 -11.12
N ILE A 76 -0.19 -2.39 -11.82
CA ILE A 76 1.19 -2.42 -11.31
C ILE A 76 1.62 -1.00 -10.93
N ALA A 77 1.40 -0.03 -11.82
CA ALA A 77 1.71 1.38 -11.60
C ALA A 77 0.95 1.96 -10.39
N TRP A 78 -0.35 1.67 -10.31
CA TRP A 78 -1.18 2.07 -9.17
C TRP A 78 -0.63 1.51 -7.87
N LYS A 79 -0.38 0.19 -7.81
CA LYS A 79 0.13 -0.50 -6.62
C LYS A 79 1.46 0.10 -6.16
N ALA A 80 2.40 0.35 -7.09
CA ALA A 80 3.70 0.94 -6.78
C ALA A 80 3.57 2.28 -6.04
N LEU A 81 2.70 3.16 -6.50
CA LEU A 81 2.50 4.46 -5.85
C LEU A 81 1.65 4.35 -4.59
N ALA A 82 0.64 3.47 -4.57
CA ALA A 82 -0.26 3.27 -3.45
C ALA A 82 0.46 2.77 -2.19
N CYS A 83 1.38 1.80 -2.33
CA CYS A 83 2.17 1.29 -1.20
C CYS A 83 2.88 2.44 -0.47
N ASN A 84 3.56 3.29 -1.21
CA ASN A 84 4.29 4.44 -0.66
C ASN A 84 3.35 5.54 -0.12
N ALA A 85 2.20 5.77 -0.78
CA ALA A 85 1.21 6.74 -0.31
C ALA A 85 0.55 6.32 1.01
N SER A 86 0.49 5.02 1.30
CA SER A 86 -0.01 4.48 2.56
C SER A 86 0.82 4.93 3.75
N ASP A 87 2.14 4.95 3.60
CA ASP A 87 3.04 5.50 4.63
C ASP A 87 2.72 6.95 4.94
N MET A 88 2.48 7.78 3.91
CA MET A 88 2.14 9.19 4.14
C MET A 88 0.88 9.34 4.99
N ALA A 89 -0.15 8.53 4.73
CA ALA A 89 -1.37 8.52 5.54
C ALA A 89 -1.07 8.19 7.01
N ALA A 90 -0.26 7.16 7.25
CA ALA A 90 0.15 6.74 8.59
C ALA A 90 0.99 7.80 9.33
N LYS A 91 1.71 8.65 8.61
CA LYS A 91 2.53 9.72 9.21
C LYS A 91 1.79 11.05 9.36
N GLY A 92 0.50 11.09 9.01
CA GLY A 92 -0.29 12.33 9.04
C GLY A 92 0.16 13.34 7.98
N ALA A 93 0.90 12.90 6.97
CA ALA A 93 1.46 13.72 5.91
C ALA A 93 0.58 13.71 4.66
N ALA A 94 0.58 14.81 3.92
CA ALA A 94 0.00 14.89 2.60
C ALA A 94 1.07 14.59 1.55
N PRO A 95 0.85 13.66 0.60
CA PRO A 95 1.74 13.47 -0.53
C PRO A 95 1.92 14.76 -1.34
N VAL A 96 3.12 14.98 -1.90
CA VAL A 96 3.44 16.16 -2.70
C VAL A 96 4.07 15.75 -4.03
N ALA A 97 5.06 14.88 -3.96
CA ALA A 97 5.84 14.48 -5.13
C ALA A 97 6.38 13.05 -4.97
N TYR A 98 6.87 12.47 -6.06
CA TYR A 98 7.58 11.19 -6.00
C TYR A 98 8.70 11.11 -7.05
N LEU A 99 9.71 10.31 -6.76
CA LEU A 99 10.74 9.84 -7.67
C LEU A 99 10.40 8.41 -8.10
N LEU A 100 10.63 8.09 -9.37
CA LEU A 100 10.41 6.77 -9.96
C LEU A 100 11.73 6.18 -10.42
N THR A 101 12.11 5.01 -9.90
CA THR A 101 13.16 4.18 -10.45
C THR A 101 12.54 2.99 -11.17
N LEU A 102 12.87 2.81 -12.44
CA LEU A 102 12.29 1.78 -13.30
C LEU A 102 13.40 0.92 -13.90
N ALA A 103 13.61 -0.28 -13.32
CA ALA A 103 14.56 -1.26 -13.83
C ALA A 103 13.82 -2.34 -14.64
N LEU A 104 13.97 -2.27 -15.97
CA LEU A 104 13.26 -3.10 -16.94
C LEU A 104 14.11 -4.30 -17.38
N PRO A 105 13.54 -5.51 -17.59
CA PRO A 105 14.29 -6.64 -18.15
C PRO A 105 14.77 -6.39 -19.59
N GLU A 106 14.03 -5.59 -20.33
CA GLU A 106 14.28 -5.21 -21.72
C GLU A 106 13.52 -3.93 -22.07
N ALA A 107 13.77 -3.34 -23.23
CA ALA A 107 12.98 -2.19 -23.71
C ALA A 107 11.48 -2.55 -23.76
N PRO A 108 10.59 -1.77 -23.13
CA PRO A 108 9.18 -2.12 -23.03
C PRO A 108 8.44 -1.94 -24.35
N GLU A 109 7.34 -2.66 -24.51
CA GLU A 109 6.40 -2.38 -25.60
C GLU A 109 5.70 -1.04 -25.37
N ARG A 110 5.38 -0.32 -26.46
CA ARG A 110 4.74 1.01 -26.40
C ARG A 110 3.41 0.97 -25.67
N ASP A 111 2.59 -0.07 -25.93
CA ASP A 111 1.29 -0.22 -25.28
C ASP A 111 1.45 -0.49 -23.78
N TRP A 112 2.50 -1.26 -23.39
CA TRP A 112 2.77 -1.56 -21.99
C TRP A 112 3.14 -0.28 -21.21
N ILE A 113 4.10 0.51 -21.73
CA ILE A 113 4.56 1.73 -21.05
C ILE A 113 3.49 2.83 -21.07
N ALA A 114 2.66 2.91 -22.13
CA ALA A 114 1.52 3.80 -22.17
C ALA A 114 0.51 3.47 -21.06
N ALA A 115 0.13 2.20 -20.93
CA ALA A 115 -0.79 1.75 -19.89
C ALA A 115 -0.20 1.94 -18.47
N PHE A 116 1.10 1.72 -18.30
CA PHE A 116 1.80 1.97 -17.04
C PHE A 116 1.77 3.47 -16.66
N ALA A 117 2.10 4.35 -17.61
CA ALA A 117 2.04 5.80 -17.40
C ALA A 117 0.61 6.28 -17.10
N ASP A 118 -0.41 5.71 -17.75
CA ASP A 118 -1.82 6.01 -17.46
C ASP A 118 -2.21 5.57 -16.05
N GLY A 119 -1.72 4.42 -15.59
CA GLY A 119 -1.88 3.95 -14.22
C GLY A 119 -1.25 4.90 -13.20
N LEU A 120 0.00 5.36 -13.45
CA LEU A 120 0.65 6.39 -12.62
C LEU A 120 -0.14 7.70 -12.62
N ARG A 121 -0.64 8.14 -13.79
CA ARG A 121 -1.44 9.37 -13.92
C ARG A 121 -2.72 9.28 -13.08
N ALA A 122 -3.41 8.15 -13.11
CA ALA A 122 -4.60 7.92 -12.30
C ALA A 122 -4.25 7.93 -10.79
N ALA A 123 -3.21 7.20 -10.40
CA ALA A 123 -2.77 7.12 -9.00
C ALA A 123 -2.30 8.47 -8.45
N GLN A 124 -1.48 9.22 -9.19
CA GLN A 124 -1.01 10.54 -8.75
C GLN A 124 -2.14 11.58 -8.64
N SER A 125 -3.17 11.46 -9.50
CA SER A 125 -4.36 12.31 -9.41
C SER A 125 -5.17 11.99 -8.15
N GLU A 126 -5.32 10.71 -7.83
CA GLU A 126 -6.03 10.25 -6.63
C GLU A 126 -5.28 10.60 -5.34
N PHE A 127 -3.96 10.41 -5.33
CA PHE A 127 -3.14 10.60 -4.12
C PHE A 127 -2.60 12.02 -3.94
N GLY A 128 -2.81 12.91 -4.92
CA GLY A 128 -2.45 14.32 -4.81
C GLY A 128 -0.94 14.60 -4.90
N CYS A 129 -0.18 13.76 -5.59
CA CYS A 129 1.26 13.96 -5.80
C CYS A 129 1.63 13.92 -7.28
N LYS A 130 2.86 14.27 -7.63
CA LYS A 130 3.34 14.26 -9.01
C LYS A 130 4.75 13.72 -9.12
N LEU A 131 5.08 13.15 -10.29
CA LEU A 131 6.44 12.77 -10.63
C LEU A 131 7.33 14.01 -10.70
N ILE A 132 8.53 13.94 -10.10
CA ILE A 132 9.51 15.05 -10.19
C ILE A 132 10.87 14.60 -10.71
N GLY A 133 11.11 13.30 -10.88
CA GLY A 133 12.39 12.77 -11.34
C GLY A 133 12.45 11.27 -11.14
N GLY A 134 13.61 10.71 -11.35
CA GLY A 134 13.85 9.27 -11.17
C GLY A 134 14.96 8.78 -12.08
N ASP A 135 14.93 7.49 -12.36
CA ASP A 135 15.90 6.84 -13.22
C ASP A 135 15.26 5.67 -13.97
N THR A 136 15.79 5.37 -15.16
CA THR A 136 15.38 4.19 -15.94
C THR A 136 16.60 3.41 -16.37
N ASP A 137 16.56 2.08 -16.16
CA ASP A 137 17.69 1.20 -16.49
C ASP A 137 17.19 -0.15 -17.01
N VAL A 138 18.10 -0.91 -17.60
CA VAL A 138 17.89 -2.29 -18.02
C VAL A 138 18.61 -3.23 -17.04
N THR A 139 17.88 -4.21 -16.51
CA THR A 139 18.41 -5.20 -15.57
C THR A 139 18.24 -6.62 -16.11
N PRO A 140 19.20 -7.54 -15.86
CA PRO A 140 18.99 -8.96 -16.17
C PRO A 140 18.02 -9.65 -15.21
N GLY A 141 17.57 -8.93 -14.16
CA GLY A 141 16.62 -9.42 -13.17
C GLY A 141 15.16 -9.20 -13.58
N PRO A 142 14.23 -9.45 -12.66
CA PRO A 142 12.81 -9.15 -12.88
C PRO A 142 12.57 -7.63 -12.94
N LEU A 143 11.46 -7.24 -13.59
CA LEU A 143 10.96 -5.87 -13.52
C LEU A 143 10.89 -5.41 -12.06
N SER A 144 11.57 -4.29 -11.78
CA SER A 144 11.61 -3.68 -10.46
C SER A 144 11.23 -2.19 -10.57
N ILE A 145 10.32 -1.76 -9.72
CA ILE A 145 9.77 -0.40 -9.72
C ILE A 145 9.97 0.16 -8.32
N GLY A 146 10.87 1.13 -8.18
CA GLY A 146 11.10 1.84 -6.93
C GLY A 146 10.36 3.17 -6.93
N ILE A 147 9.60 3.46 -5.89
CA ILE A 147 9.01 4.77 -5.64
C ILE A 147 9.63 5.35 -4.37
N THR A 148 10.11 6.58 -4.47
CA THR A 148 10.39 7.39 -3.29
C THR A 148 9.37 8.52 -3.25
N ILE A 149 8.40 8.43 -2.33
CA ILE A 149 7.38 9.46 -2.16
C ILE A 149 7.85 10.53 -1.18
N ILE A 150 7.48 11.77 -1.46
CA ILE A 150 7.76 12.94 -0.65
C ILE A 150 6.43 13.53 -0.22
N GLY A 151 6.19 13.57 1.07
CA GLY A 151 5.04 14.21 1.68
C GLY A 151 5.42 15.46 2.47
N SER A 152 4.42 16.20 2.91
CA SER A 152 4.57 17.36 3.76
C SER A 152 3.62 17.29 4.96
N VAL A 153 4.11 17.74 6.10
CA VAL A 153 3.36 17.85 7.34
C VAL A 153 3.73 19.16 8.04
N ALA A 154 2.86 19.72 8.86
CA ALA A 154 3.22 20.88 9.67
C ALA A 154 4.43 20.55 10.55
N ALA A 155 5.35 21.51 10.75
CA ALA A 155 6.58 21.27 11.50
C ALA A 155 6.29 20.72 12.90
N GLY A 156 6.94 19.61 13.23
CA GLY A 156 6.78 18.90 14.51
C GLY A 156 5.49 18.08 14.64
N ALA A 157 4.66 17.96 13.59
CA ALA A 157 3.40 17.20 13.61
C ALA A 157 3.47 15.80 12.97
N PHE A 158 4.67 15.34 12.66
CA PHE A 158 4.92 13.97 12.18
C PHE A 158 4.52 12.93 13.24
N ILE A 159 3.78 11.91 12.84
CA ILE A 159 3.36 10.81 13.71
C ILE A 159 4.31 9.62 13.56
N PRO A 160 5.10 9.29 14.60
CA PRO A 160 6.03 8.16 14.54
C PRO A 160 5.28 6.82 14.62
N ARG A 161 5.95 5.74 14.19
CA ARG A 161 5.49 4.37 14.42
C ARG A 161 5.59 3.96 15.90
N GLY A 162 6.61 4.42 16.59
CA GLY A 162 6.78 4.23 18.02
C GLY A 162 6.17 5.37 18.84
N GLY A 163 6.02 5.18 20.15
CA GLY A 163 5.53 6.24 21.05
C GLY A 163 4.15 5.96 21.64
N ALA A 164 3.51 4.86 21.27
CA ALA A 164 2.31 4.36 21.94
C ALA A 164 2.59 4.07 23.43
N LYS A 165 1.57 4.17 24.27
CA LYS A 165 1.63 3.97 25.73
C LYS A 165 0.62 2.94 26.18
N ALA A 166 0.88 2.33 27.31
CA ALA A 166 -0.14 1.51 27.97
C ALA A 166 -1.39 2.35 28.28
N GLY A 167 -2.54 1.79 27.99
CA GLY A 167 -3.83 2.48 28.05
C GLY A 167 -4.26 3.13 26.74
N ASP A 168 -3.39 3.26 25.72
CA ASP A 168 -3.82 3.73 24.42
C ASP A 168 -4.70 2.68 23.73
N HIS A 169 -5.80 3.13 23.13
CA HIS A 169 -6.66 2.30 22.29
C HIS A 169 -6.06 2.18 20.88
N VAL A 170 -6.16 0.99 20.32
CA VAL A 170 -5.71 0.72 18.95
C VAL A 170 -6.91 0.68 18.03
N PHE A 171 -6.91 1.56 17.05
CA PHE A 171 -7.90 1.57 15.98
C PHE A 171 -7.30 0.97 14.72
N VAL A 172 -8.14 0.27 13.96
CA VAL A 172 -7.84 -0.15 12.59
C VAL A 172 -8.83 0.51 11.63
N SER A 173 -8.36 0.99 10.49
CA SER A 173 -9.23 1.54 9.44
C SER A 173 -9.75 0.42 8.53
N GLY A 174 -10.90 0.65 7.88
CA GLY A 174 -11.45 -0.19 6.81
C GLY A 174 -11.64 -1.66 7.20
N THR A 175 -11.14 -2.58 6.37
CA THR A 175 -11.28 -4.04 6.55
C THR A 175 -9.96 -4.76 6.32
N ILE A 176 -9.74 -5.85 7.05
CA ILE A 176 -8.50 -6.63 7.08
C ILE A 176 -8.67 -7.94 6.32
N GLY A 177 -7.61 -8.34 5.59
CA GLY A 177 -7.46 -9.63 4.93
C GLY A 177 -8.00 -9.68 3.50
N ASP A 178 -8.62 -8.62 3.01
CA ASP A 178 -9.19 -8.58 1.65
C ASP A 178 -8.11 -8.76 0.58
N ALA A 179 -6.97 -8.09 0.71
CA ALA A 179 -5.87 -8.20 -0.24
C ALA A 179 -5.22 -9.59 -0.22
N ALA A 180 -5.04 -10.18 0.96
CA ALA A 180 -4.52 -11.54 1.09
C ALA A 180 -5.43 -12.60 0.43
N LEU A 181 -6.75 -12.45 0.58
CA LEU A 181 -7.73 -13.30 -0.12
C LEU A 181 -7.75 -13.02 -1.62
N GLY A 182 -7.57 -11.77 -2.05
CA GLY A 182 -7.40 -11.37 -3.44
C GLY A 182 -6.17 -12.00 -4.08
N LEU A 183 -5.04 -12.02 -3.36
CA LEU A 183 -3.82 -12.73 -3.79
C LEU A 183 -4.07 -14.24 -3.93
N ALA A 184 -4.81 -14.85 -3.00
CA ALA A 184 -5.17 -16.27 -3.10
C ALA A 184 -6.01 -16.55 -4.35
N LEU A 185 -6.99 -15.71 -4.66
CA LEU A 185 -7.78 -15.78 -5.90
C LEU A 185 -6.94 -15.56 -7.16
N ARG A 186 -5.97 -14.63 -7.11
CA ARG A 186 -5.07 -14.36 -8.23
C ARG A 186 -4.15 -15.55 -8.54
N ARG A 187 -3.75 -16.30 -7.51
CA ARG A 187 -2.96 -17.53 -7.64
C ARG A 187 -3.78 -18.71 -8.13
N ASP A 188 -4.98 -18.84 -7.63
CA ASP A 188 -5.90 -19.93 -7.99
C ASP A 188 -7.35 -19.39 -8.06
N PRO A 189 -7.81 -19.06 -9.27
CA PRO A 189 -9.18 -18.56 -9.49
C PRO A 189 -10.29 -19.53 -9.07
N SER A 190 -10.00 -20.81 -8.85
CA SER A 190 -10.98 -21.80 -8.37
C SER A 190 -11.26 -21.72 -6.87
N GLN A 191 -10.38 -21.03 -6.11
CA GLN A 191 -10.61 -20.81 -4.70
C GLN A 191 -11.85 -19.97 -4.45
N PHE A 192 -12.49 -20.22 -3.33
CA PHE A 192 -13.71 -19.49 -2.92
C PHE A 192 -14.85 -19.56 -3.94
N SER A 193 -15.12 -20.76 -4.46
CA SER A 193 -16.21 -20.99 -5.44
C SER A 193 -17.60 -20.60 -4.91
N THR A 194 -17.77 -20.43 -3.61
CA THR A 194 -19.00 -19.97 -2.95
C THR A 194 -19.19 -18.46 -3.02
N LEU A 195 -18.15 -17.68 -3.35
CA LEU A 195 -18.26 -16.23 -3.50
C LEU A 195 -18.89 -15.87 -4.85
N THR A 196 -19.70 -14.82 -4.86
CA THR A 196 -20.22 -14.22 -6.09
C THR A 196 -19.10 -13.56 -6.90
N ASP A 197 -19.33 -13.29 -8.19
CA ASP A 197 -18.35 -12.62 -9.04
C ASP A 197 -18.01 -11.22 -8.51
N ASP A 198 -18.99 -10.47 -8.01
CA ASP A 198 -18.76 -9.15 -7.39
C ASP A 198 -17.88 -9.24 -6.13
N GLN A 199 -18.10 -10.26 -5.30
CA GLN A 199 -17.29 -10.50 -4.10
C GLN A 199 -15.85 -10.85 -4.48
N ARG A 200 -15.65 -11.67 -5.49
CA ARG A 200 -14.32 -12.04 -6.01
C ARG A 200 -13.63 -10.84 -6.64
N ALA A 201 -14.35 -10.02 -7.42
CA ALA A 201 -13.84 -8.81 -8.02
C ALA A 201 -13.38 -7.79 -6.97
N LEU A 202 -14.12 -7.63 -5.86
CA LEU A 202 -13.73 -6.77 -4.76
C LEU A 202 -12.40 -7.21 -4.12
N LEU A 203 -12.25 -8.51 -3.82
CA LEU A 203 -11.01 -9.03 -3.22
C LEU A 203 -9.83 -8.85 -4.18
N LEU A 204 -10.00 -9.12 -5.48
CA LEU A 204 -8.98 -8.91 -6.49
C LEU A 204 -8.60 -7.44 -6.62
N ASP A 205 -9.58 -6.52 -6.63
CA ASP A 205 -9.33 -5.07 -6.66
C ASP A 205 -8.51 -4.61 -5.45
N ARG A 206 -8.79 -5.13 -4.26
CA ARG A 206 -8.03 -4.79 -3.04
C ARG A 206 -6.56 -5.22 -3.13
N TYR A 207 -6.27 -6.36 -3.75
CA TYR A 207 -4.91 -6.84 -4.00
C TYR A 207 -4.20 -6.05 -5.10
N LEU A 208 -4.88 -5.82 -6.24
CA LEU A 208 -4.27 -5.17 -7.41
C LEU A 208 -4.15 -3.65 -7.24
N ARG A 209 -5.14 -3.03 -6.61
CA ARG A 209 -5.26 -1.57 -6.45
C ARG A 209 -5.50 -1.18 -5.00
N PRO A 210 -4.49 -1.26 -4.14
CA PRO A 210 -4.59 -0.80 -2.75
C PRO A 210 -5.14 0.62 -2.67
N LYS A 211 -5.86 0.90 -1.57
CA LYS A 211 -6.52 2.20 -1.34
C LYS A 211 -5.94 2.87 -0.09
N PRO A 212 -4.83 3.60 -0.21
CA PRO A 212 -4.22 4.33 0.89
C PRO A 212 -5.22 5.23 1.60
N ARG A 213 -5.19 5.25 2.92
CA ARG A 213 -6.16 5.97 3.76
C ARG A 213 -5.77 7.44 3.97
N LEU A 214 -5.39 8.13 2.88
CA LEU A 214 -4.91 9.52 2.93
C LEU A 214 -5.90 10.50 3.58
N ALA A 215 -7.21 10.26 3.46
CA ALA A 215 -8.22 11.07 4.13
C ALA A 215 -8.11 11.01 5.68
N LEU A 216 -7.46 9.97 6.23
CA LEU A 216 -7.18 9.87 7.67
C LEU A 216 -5.91 10.61 8.10
N ALA A 217 -5.10 11.15 7.20
CA ALA A 217 -3.87 11.86 7.58
C ALA A 217 -4.12 13.03 8.56
N GLY A 218 -5.22 13.76 8.37
CA GLY A 218 -5.65 14.84 9.28
C GLY A 218 -6.01 14.34 10.68
N PRO A 219 -6.96 13.40 10.82
CA PRO A 219 -7.29 12.75 12.09
C PRO A 219 -6.09 12.12 12.79
N VAL A 220 -5.23 11.38 12.04
CA VAL A 220 -3.99 10.77 12.56
C VAL A 220 -3.09 11.85 13.13
N ARG A 221 -2.76 12.89 12.36
CA ARG A 221 -1.90 13.99 12.80
C ARG A 221 -2.41 14.68 14.06
N SER A 222 -3.73 14.82 14.19
CA SER A 222 -4.33 15.60 15.28
C SER A 222 -4.47 14.82 16.58
N TYR A 223 -4.64 13.48 16.52
CA TYR A 223 -5.09 12.71 17.67
C TYR A 223 -4.28 11.43 17.95
N ALA A 224 -3.50 10.93 17.00
CA ALA A 224 -2.71 9.73 17.20
C ALA A 224 -1.42 10.02 18.00
N ARG A 225 -1.01 9.08 18.84
CA ARG A 225 0.34 9.04 19.41
C ARG A 225 1.33 8.30 18.52
N SER A 226 0.81 7.30 17.81
CA SER A 226 1.59 6.38 17.00
C SER A 226 0.69 5.82 15.91
N ALA A 227 1.24 5.64 14.72
CA ALA A 227 0.52 5.00 13.64
C ALA A 227 1.46 4.35 12.63
N LEU A 228 0.99 3.30 11.99
CA LEU A 228 1.60 2.66 10.82
C LEU A 228 0.50 2.04 9.96
N ASP A 229 0.84 1.64 8.76
CA ASP A 229 -0.08 0.90 7.91
C ASP A 229 0.08 -0.63 8.07
N VAL A 230 -0.90 -1.37 7.57
CA VAL A 230 -0.93 -2.84 7.56
C VAL A 230 -0.44 -3.33 6.22
N SER A 231 0.85 -3.50 6.07
CA SER A 231 1.53 -3.97 4.85
C SER A 231 2.02 -5.42 4.95
N ASP A 232 2.46 -5.86 6.13
CA ASP A 232 3.00 -7.21 6.36
C ASP A 232 2.02 -8.16 7.06
N GLY A 233 0.83 -7.68 7.40
CA GLY A 233 -0.23 -8.40 8.07
C GLY A 233 -0.50 -7.89 9.48
N LEU A 234 -1.77 -7.96 9.88
CA LEU A 234 -2.29 -7.33 11.11
C LEU A 234 -1.44 -7.64 12.35
N ILE A 235 -1.09 -8.90 12.56
CA ILE A 235 -0.37 -9.31 13.79
C ILE A 235 1.07 -8.79 13.80
N LYS A 236 1.77 -8.86 12.68
CA LYS A 236 3.15 -8.37 12.58
C LYS A 236 3.18 -6.85 12.80
N ASP A 237 2.25 -6.14 12.21
CA ASP A 237 2.19 -4.68 12.28
C ASP A 237 1.68 -4.19 13.63
N LEU A 238 0.76 -4.92 14.29
CA LEU A 238 0.42 -4.68 15.70
C LEU A 238 1.64 -4.81 16.64
N ARG A 239 2.49 -5.81 16.41
CA ARG A 239 3.73 -5.96 17.19
C ARG A 239 4.69 -4.81 16.98
N ARG A 240 4.77 -4.28 15.76
CA ARG A 240 5.57 -3.09 15.46
C ARG A 240 5.02 -1.84 16.13
N LEU A 241 3.70 -1.67 16.16
CA LEU A 241 3.04 -0.56 16.87
C LEU A 241 3.28 -0.63 18.37
N ALA A 242 3.12 -1.81 18.97
CA ALA A 242 3.34 -2.04 20.39
C ALA A 242 4.81 -1.89 20.80
N GLY A 243 5.75 -2.17 19.91
CA GLY A 243 7.18 -2.16 20.22
C GLY A 243 7.57 -3.29 21.19
N ALA A 244 8.67 -3.10 21.91
CA ALA A 244 9.25 -4.13 22.78
C ALA A 244 8.61 -4.22 24.18
N SER A 245 7.90 -3.18 24.64
CA SER A 245 7.43 -3.05 26.02
C SER A 245 5.93 -3.19 26.19
N LEU A 246 5.18 -3.14 25.11
CA LEU A 246 3.73 -3.23 25.10
C LEU A 246 3.25 -4.46 24.33
N GLY A 247 1.99 -4.80 24.48
CA GLY A 247 1.29 -5.78 23.68
C GLY A 247 -0.22 -5.52 23.73
N ILE A 248 -0.97 -6.33 23.00
CA ILE A 248 -2.42 -6.22 22.88
C ILE A 248 -3.04 -7.61 22.67
N ALA A 249 -4.13 -7.90 23.37
CA ALA A 249 -4.98 -9.06 23.10
C ALA A 249 -6.18 -8.58 22.27
N VAL A 250 -6.17 -8.86 20.98
CA VAL A 250 -7.27 -8.51 20.07
C VAL A 250 -8.23 -9.67 19.97
N LYS A 251 -9.52 -9.45 20.23
CA LYS A 251 -10.53 -10.46 19.94
C LYS A 251 -10.75 -10.54 18.44
N PHE A 252 -10.79 -11.77 17.91
CA PHE A 252 -10.99 -11.97 16.48
C PHE A 252 -12.28 -11.31 15.97
N ASP A 253 -13.34 -11.32 16.77
CA ASP A 253 -14.63 -10.74 16.41
C ASP A 253 -14.63 -9.21 16.35
N ASP A 254 -13.65 -8.55 16.99
CA ASP A 254 -13.46 -7.09 16.94
C ASP A 254 -12.69 -6.65 15.67
N ILE A 255 -12.10 -7.61 14.93
CA ILE A 255 -11.39 -7.31 13.67
C ILE A 255 -12.41 -7.08 12.54
N PRO A 256 -12.39 -5.91 11.89
CA PRO A 256 -13.33 -5.63 10.82
C PRO A 256 -13.01 -6.45 9.58
N LEU A 257 -13.94 -7.29 9.17
CA LEU A 257 -13.87 -8.07 7.95
C LEU A 257 -14.92 -7.58 6.94
N SER A 258 -14.58 -7.55 5.68
CA SER A 258 -15.54 -7.28 4.59
C SER A 258 -16.58 -8.41 4.46
N PRO A 259 -17.74 -8.17 3.83
CA PRO A 259 -18.67 -9.24 3.53
C PRO A 259 -18.05 -10.39 2.72
N PRO A 260 -17.22 -10.17 1.67
CA PRO A 260 -16.49 -11.25 1.00
C PRO A 260 -15.54 -12.03 1.92
N ALA A 261 -14.78 -11.34 2.77
CA ALA A 261 -13.87 -12.02 3.70
C ALA A 261 -14.62 -12.87 4.74
N ARG A 262 -15.77 -12.39 5.25
CA ARG A 262 -16.65 -13.18 6.14
C ARG A 262 -17.21 -14.41 5.43
N ALA A 263 -17.65 -14.26 4.18
CA ALA A 263 -18.18 -15.38 3.39
C ALA A 263 -17.10 -16.43 3.10
N ALA A 264 -15.87 -16.00 2.73
CA ALA A 264 -14.73 -16.87 2.52
C ALA A 264 -14.36 -17.63 3.80
N LEU A 265 -14.34 -16.94 4.95
CA LEU A 265 -14.05 -17.54 6.26
C LEU A 265 -15.10 -18.56 6.68
N ALA A 266 -16.39 -18.27 6.45
CA ALA A 266 -17.49 -19.19 6.75
C ALA A 266 -17.40 -20.47 5.90
N ALA A 267 -17.01 -20.34 4.62
CA ALA A 267 -16.82 -21.46 3.72
C ALA A 267 -15.55 -22.28 4.02
N ASN A 268 -14.47 -21.62 4.45
CA ASN A 268 -13.19 -22.26 4.77
C ASN A 268 -12.52 -21.58 5.97
N PRO A 269 -12.66 -22.10 7.18
CA PRO A 269 -12.04 -21.53 8.39
C PRO A 269 -10.50 -21.41 8.34
N ASN A 270 -9.82 -22.16 7.47
CA ASN A 270 -8.35 -22.10 7.34
C ASN A 270 -7.85 -20.78 6.74
N VAL A 271 -8.71 -19.99 6.08
CA VAL A 271 -8.33 -18.68 5.54
C VAL A 271 -8.09 -17.63 6.63
N ARG A 272 -8.47 -17.94 7.88
CA ARG A 272 -8.23 -17.08 9.04
C ARG A 272 -6.75 -16.69 9.17
N ASP A 273 -5.84 -17.63 8.97
CA ASP A 273 -4.40 -17.34 8.99
C ASP A 273 -4.00 -16.34 7.92
N SER A 274 -4.55 -16.48 6.70
CA SER A 274 -4.30 -15.53 5.61
C SER A 274 -4.88 -14.15 5.91
N ILE A 275 -6.05 -14.06 6.53
CA ILE A 275 -6.66 -12.80 6.95
C ILE A 275 -5.79 -12.09 7.99
N LEU A 276 -5.28 -12.80 8.99
CA LEU A 276 -4.55 -12.20 10.12
C LEU A 276 -3.07 -11.91 9.82
N ALA A 277 -2.45 -12.72 8.96
CA ALA A 277 -1.02 -12.70 8.70
C ALA A 277 -0.67 -12.41 7.22
N GLY A 278 -1.66 -12.26 6.35
CA GLY A 278 -1.45 -11.79 4.99
C GLY A 278 -1.24 -10.28 4.97
N GLY A 279 -0.42 -9.81 4.04
CA GLY A 279 -0.12 -8.39 3.87
C GLY A 279 -0.99 -7.73 2.80
N ASP A 280 -0.53 -6.56 2.36
CA ASP A 280 -1.09 -5.76 1.26
C ASP A 280 -2.45 -5.10 1.55
N ASP A 281 -2.94 -5.06 2.79
CA ASP A 281 -4.21 -4.40 3.11
C ASP A 281 -4.13 -2.88 3.01
N TYR A 282 -2.98 -2.28 3.37
CA TYR A 282 -2.75 -0.83 3.39
C TYR A 282 -3.84 -0.05 4.14
N GLU A 283 -4.40 -0.67 5.18
CA GLU A 283 -5.19 -0.02 6.23
C GLU A 283 -4.26 0.56 7.29
N LEU A 284 -4.77 1.43 8.16
CA LEU A 284 -3.96 2.04 9.22
C LEU A 284 -4.23 1.39 10.57
N LEU A 285 -3.17 1.16 11.34
CA LEU A 285 -3.19 0.93 12.78
C LEU A 285 -2.81 2.23 13.50
N ILE A 286 -3.66 2.67 14.42
CA ILE A 286 -3.58 3.99 15.03
C ILE A 286 -3.74 3.85 16.55
N ALA A 287 -2.71 4.22 17.31
CA ALA A 287 -2.78 4.27 18.77
C ALA A 287 -3.25 5.66 19.22
N VAL A 288 -4.34 5.70 19.96
CA VAL A 288 -5.02 6.92 20.40
C VAL A 288 -5.16 6.93 21.92
N ALA A 289 -4.76 8.02 22.55
CA ALA A 289 -4.94 8.20 23.98
C ALA A 289 -6.43 8.24 24.37
N PRO A 290 -6.84 7.70 25.55
CA PRO A 290 -8.23 7.65 25.99
C PRO A 290 -8.96 8.99 25.88
N GLU A 291 -8.29 10.08 26.25
CA GLU A 291 -8.84 11.44 26.22
C GLU A 291 -9.12 11.98 24.79
N ASN A 292 -8.55 11.37 23.78
CA ASN A 292 -8.67 11.78 22.37
C ASN A 292 -9.64 10.89 21.56
N ILE A 293 -10.10 9.77 22.08
CA ILE A 293 -10.91 8.79 21.35
C ILE A 293 -12.13 9.44 20.68
N GLY A 294 -12.94 10.18 21.43
CA GLY A 294 -14.15 10.78 20.90
C GLY A 294 -13.87 11.77 19.75
N LYS A 295 -12.80 12.57 19.88
CA LYS A 295 -12.38 13.51 18.83
C LYS A 295 -11.84 12.80 17.60
N PHE A 296 -11.03 11.77 17.81
CA PHE A 296 -10.48 10.94 16.73
C PHE A 296 -11.61 10.27 15.92
N VAL A 297 -12.53 9.59 16.59
CA VAL A 297 -13.65 8.87 15.93
C VAL A 297 -14.54 9.83 15.15
N THR A 298 -14.85 11.01 15.72
CA THR A 298 -15.62 12.04 15.01
C THR A 298 -14.88 12.52 13.76
N SER A 299 -13.60 12.88 13.89
CA SER A 299 -12.81 13.39 12.76
C SER A 299 -12.57 12.32 11.69
N ALA A 300 -12.38 11.06 12.07
CA ALA A 300 -12.30 9.94 11.14
C ALA A 300 -13.63 9.72 10.41
N GLY A 301 -14.77 9.82 11.11
CA GLY A 301 -16.09 9.74 10.49
C GLY A 301 -16.32 10.84 9.44
N GLU A 302 -15.87 12.06 9.70
CA GLU A 302 -15.92 13.18 8.75
C GLU A 302 -15.07 12.92 7.49
N SER A 303 -13.99 12.13 7.61
CA SER A 303 -13.16 11.74 6.46
C SER A 303 -13.81 10.66 5.57
N GLY A 304 -14.93 10.07 6.00
CA GLY A 304 -15.61 9.00 5.30
C GLY A 304 -14.95 7.63 5.40
N ILE A 305 -13.88 7.49 6.20
CA ILE A 305 -13.18 6.22 6.41
C ILE A 305 -13.61 5.62 7.76
N PRO A 306 -14.21 4.43 7.79
CA PRO A 306 -14.56 3.78 9.04
C PRO A 306 -13.31 3.38 9.82
N VAL A 307 -13.34 3.54 11.13
CA VAL A 307 -12.30 3.09 12.06
C VAL A 307 -12.93 2.26 13.18
N TYR A 308 -12.22 1.21 13.60
CA TYR A 308 -12.72 0.25 14.58
C TYR A 308 -11.72 0.12 15.73
N ASP A 309 -12.19 0.26 16.97
CA ASP A 309 -11.40 -0.01 18.16
C ASP A 309 -11.25 -1.53 18.31
N ILE A 310 -10.01 -2.01 18.24
CA ILE A 310 -9.69 -3.45 18.31
C ILE A 310 -9.03 -3.85 19.63
N GLY A 311 -8.89 -2.93 20.58
CA GLY A 311 -8.39 -3.20 21.92
C GLY A 311 -7.45 -2.14 22.47
N VAL A 312 -6.86 -2.44 23.61
CA VAL A 312 -6.03 -1.52 24.40
C VAL A 312 -4.62 -2.07 24.54
N LEU A 313 -3.63 -1.21 24.41
CA LEU A 313 -2.22 -1.54 24.64
C LEU A 313 -1.95 -1.67 26.16
N GLU A 314 -1.29 -2.76 26.53
CA GLU A 314 -0.95 -3.06 27.91
C GLU A 314 0.54 -3.35 28.06
N SER A 315 1.09 -3.06 29.24
CA SER A 315 2.47 -3.41 29.58
C SER A 315 2.61 -4.91 29.85
N LYS A 316 3.72 -5.50 29.42
CA LYS A 316 4.12 -6.87 29.76
C LYS A 316 3.21 -7.98 29.23
N ILE A 317 2.38 -7.72 28.20
CA ILE A 317 1.65 -8.76 27.51
C ILE A 317 2.21 -9.00 26.11
N THR A 318 1.92 -10.18 25.56
CA THR A 318 2.27 -10.50 24.18
C THR A 318 1.15 -10.05 23.24
N THR A 319 1.51 -9.50 22.09
CA THR A 319 0.53 -9.21 21.04
C THR A 319 0.00 -10.50 20.44
N VAL A 320 -1.28 -10.76 20.62
CA VAL A 320 -1.98 -11.97 20.18
C VAL A 320 -3.39 -11.63 19.68
N VAL A 321 -3.95 -12.50 18.84
CA VAL A 321 -5.38 -12.54 18.57
C VAL A 321 -5.97 -13.69 19.39
N VAL A 322 -7.08 -13.45 20.04
CA VAL A 322 -7.79 -14.45 20.85
C VAL A 322 -9.14 -14.77 20.22
N ASP A 323 -9.61 -15.99 20.44
CA ASP A 323 -10.96 -16.40 20.10
C ASP A 323 -12.00 -15.80 21.09
N PRO A 324 -13.32 -16.01 20.88
CA PRO A 324 -14.34 -15.50 21.78
C PRO A 324 -14.23 -15.98 23.25
N SER A 325 -13.55 -17.10 23.49
CA SER A 325 -13.28 -17.61 24.84
C SER A 325 -12.03 -17.04 25.50
N GLY A 326 -11.27 -16.19 24.77
CA GLY A 326 -10.01 -15.59 25.22
C GLY A 326 -8.77 -16.46 25.01
N VAL A 327 -8.88 -17.56 24.27
CA VAL A 327 -7.76 -18.45 23.97
C VAL A 327 -6.97 -17.90 22.77
N PRO A 328 -5.62 -17.77 22.85
CA PRO A 328 -4.81 -17.33 21.75
C PRO A 328 -4.95 -18.22 20.51
N ILE A 329 -5.21 -17.60 19.36
CA ILE A 329 -5.24 -18.26 18.06
C ILE A 329 -3.81 -18.50 17.62
N ALA A 330 -3.44 -19.77 17.44
CA ALA A 330 -2.12 -20.13 16.89
C ALA A 330 -2.09 -19.82 15.40
N LEU A 331 -1.10 -19.06 14.98
CA LEU A 331 -0.84 -18.74 13.57
C LEU A 331 0.37 -19.52 13.06
N ARG A 332 0.31 -19.99 11.83
CA ARG A 332 1.45 -20.66 11.17
C ARG A 332 2.62 -19.69 10.97
N ARG A 333 2.31 -18.43 10.67
CA ARG A 333 3.29 -17.34 10.50
C ARG A 333 2.69 -16.05 11.07
N PRO A 334 3.51 -15.18 11.70
CA PRO A 334 3.01 -13.93 12.28
C PRO A 334 2.73 -12.82 11.26
N GLY A 335 3.21 -12.97 10.02
CA GLY A 335 3.12 -12.01 8.94
C GLY A 335 4.07 -12.35 7.80
N TYR A 336 4.10 -11.51 6.77
CA TYR A 336 5.02 -11.65 5.64
C TYR A 336 6.45 -11.29 6.05
N ASP A 337 7.44 -12.01 5.51
CA ASP A 337 8.86 -11.75 5.71
C ASP A 337 9.63 -12.13 4.45
N HIS A 338 10.38 -11.17 3.90
CA HIS A 338 11.17 -11.34 2.66
C HIS A 338 12.27 -12.39 2.79
N PHE A 339 12.79 -12.67 3.99
CA PHE A 339 13.91 -13.57 4.24
C PHE A 339 13.49 -14.91 4.86
N SER A 340 12.22 -15.06 5.25
CA SER A 340 11.65 -16.31 5.76
C SER A 340 10.96 -17.07 4.60
N ARG A 341 11.57 -18.16 4.13
CA ARG A 341 10.99 -19.06 3.13
C ARG A 341 10.28 -20.26 3.78
#